data_f93269cbef1f0c7661ead94b0ffed069
#
_entry.id   f93269cbef1f0c7661ead94b0ffed069
#
_cell.length_a   1.000
_cell.length_b   1.000
_cell.length_c   1.000
_cell.angle_alpha   90.00
_cell.angle_beta   90.00
_cell.angle_gamma   90.00
#
_symmetry.space_group_name_H-M   'P 1'
#
loop_
_entity.id
_entity.type
_entity.pdbx_description
1 polymer ?
#
loop_
_entity_poly.entity_id
_entity_poly.type
_entity_poly.pdbx_seq_one_letter_code
_entity_poly.pdbx_strand_id
1 'polypeptide(L)'
;MTGDPGGSQDPADPSGADSDPQLGEYLAGADDADQVREYLKQVSKVPGLTADQEAELAQRIEAGLAAERKLAEGDRLTASERVDLEWAAEVGTRARNHLLEANLRLVVAVARRFTGRGLLLLDLIHEGNLGLIRAVEHFDDAKGYRFTTYATWWIRQAITRALAGQQPAEAGPADRPADPEDPNGPGNPPPAGEPPAGPGR
;
A
#
# COMPACT_ATOMS: atom_id res chain seq x y z
N MET A 1 18.18 -35.97 22.95
CA MET A 1 18.74 -34.69 22.48
C MET A 1 18.37 -34.55 21.03
N THR A 2 17.22 -34.02 20.77
CA THR A 2 16.67 -33.82 19.41
C THR A 2 16.36 -32.31 19.34
N GLY A 3 17.19 -31.60 18.58
CA GLY A 3 17.00 -30.18 18.32
C GLY A 3 15.90 -29.96 17.31
N ASP A 4 14.93 -29.17 17.68
CA ASP A 4 13.90 -28.62 16.83
C ASP A 4 14.46 -27.39 16.11
N PRO A 5 14.50 -27.33 14.80
CA PRO A 5 14.73 -26.10 14.08
C PRO A 5 13.39 -25.41 13.83
N GLY A 6 12.97 -24.57 14.79
CA GLY A 6 11.85 -23.64 14.60
C GLY A 6 12.13 -22.69 13.45
N GLY A 7 11.67 -23.03 12.25
CA GLY A 7 11.66 -22.16 11.10
C GLY A 7 10.64 -21.04 11.30
N SER A 8 11.09 -19.85 11.63
CA SER A 8 10.32 -18.62 11.51
C SER A 8 9.93 -18.45 10.05
N GLN A 9 8.69 -18.71 9.70
CA GLN A 9 8.11 -18.33 8.42
C GLN A 9 7.90 -16.83 8.43
N ASP A 10 8.81 -16.12 7.79
CA ASP A 10 8.70 -14.72 7.43
C ASP A 10 7.55 -14.55 6.42
N PRO A 11 6.46 -13.80 6.70
CA PRO A 11 5.25 -13.79 5.86
C PRO A 11 5.33 -12.91 4.62
N ALA A 12 6.51 -12.52 4.14
CA ALA A 12 6.62 -11.68 2.96
C ALA A 12 7.91 -11.89 2.18
N ASP A 13 8.05 -13.06 1.55
CA ASP A 13 8.97 -13.18 0.42
C ASP A 13 8.21 -12.83 -0.88
N PRO A 14 8.45 -11.66 -1.51
CA PRO A 14 7.82 -11.27 -2.77
C PRO A 14 8.40 -12.02 -3.98
N SER A 15 9.42 -12.87 -3.81
CA SER A 15 10.04 -13.63 -4.90
C SER A 15 9.17 -14.75 -5.49
N GLY A 16 8.06 -15.11 -4.83
CA GLY A 16 7.17 -16.18 -5.26
C GLY A 16 6.11 -15.81 -6.32
N ALA A 17 6.08 -14.56 -6.79
CA ALA A 17 5.00 -14.07 -7.65
C ALA A 17 5.01 -14.65 -9.08
N ASP A 18 6.15 -15.15 -9.55
CA ASP A 18 6.30 -15.59 -10.94
C ASP A 18 5.91 -17.06 -11.20
N SER A 19 5.57 -17.84 -10.15
CA SER A 19 5.36 -19.28 -10.26
C SER A 19 4.05 -19.80 -9.64
N ASP A 20 3.04 -18.93 -9.47
CA ASP A 20 1.77 -19.38 -8.90
C ASP A 20 0.89 -20.00 -9.99
N PRO A 21 0.66 -21.33 -9.96
CA PRO A 21 -0.15 -22.03 -10.95
C PRO A 21 -1.61 -21.55 -10.99
N GLN A 22 -2.13 -20.97 -9.90
CA GLN A 22 -3.49 -20.43 -9.85
C GLN A 22 -3.64 -19.15 -10.69
N LEU A 23 -2.57 -18.39 -10.88
CA LEU A 23 -2.61 -17.21 -11.77
C LEU A 23 -2.82 -17.64 -13.22
N GLY A 24 -2.16 -18.69 -13.66
CA GLY A 24 -2.33 -19.24 -15.01
C GLY A 24 -3.75 -19.73 -15.27
N GLU A 25 -4.36 -20.39 -14.31
CA GLU A 25 -5.75 -20.88 -14.38
C GLU A 25 -6.75 -19.72 -14.39
N TYR A 26 -6.55 -18.70 -13.56
CA TYR A 26 -7.38 -17.50 -13.55
C TYR A 26 -7.30 -16.71 -14.87
N LEU A 27 -6.10 -16.60 -15.46
CA LEU A 27 -5.87 -15.89 -16.71
C LEU A 27 -6.37 -16.65 -17.92
N ALA A 28 -6.54 -17.96 -17.84
CA ALA A 28 -6.99 -18.80 -18.96
C ALA A 28 -8.46 -18.55 -19.39
N GLY A 29 -9.25 -17.92 -18.54
CA GLY A 29 -10.68 -17.68 -18.78
C GLY A 29 -11.11 -16.22 -18.89
N ALA A 30 -10.18 -15.26 -18.84
CA ALA A 30 -10.51 -13.84 -18.81
C ALA A 30 -10.22 -13.15 -20.15
N ASP A 31 -11.18 -12.38 -20.67
CA ASP A 31 -10.98 -11.51 -21.85
C ASP A 31 -9.84 -10.51 -21.65
N ASP A 32 -9.49 -10.19 -20.39
CA ASP A 32 -8.44 -9.26 -20.01
C ASP A 32 -7.10 -9.93 -19.66
N ALA A 33 -6.95 -11.22 -19.93
CA ALA A 33 -5.75 -11.99 -19.53
C ALA A 33 -4.43 -11.39 -20.07
N ASP A 34 -4.45 -10.84 -21.27
CA ASP A 34 -3.27 -10.21 -21.87
C ASP A 34 -2.93 -8.89 -21.20
N GLN A 35 -3.92 -8.09 -20.80
CA GLN A 35 -3.73 -6.84 -20.07
C GLN A 35 -3.16 -7.10 -18.69
N VAL A 36 -3.70 -8.07 -17.98
CA VAL A 36 -3.18 -8.50 -16.67
C VAL A 36 -1.74 -8.98 -16.79
N ARG A 37 -1.43 -9.81 -17.79
CA ARG A 37 -0.08 -10.35 -18.00
C ARG A 37 0.92 -9.23 -18.31
N GLU A 38 0.57 -8.27 -19.16
CA GLU A 38 1.44 -7.13 -19.47
C GLU A 38 1.64 -6.24 -18.25
N TYR A 39 0.60 -5.96 -17.48
CA TYR A 39 0.71 -5.21 -16.23
C TYR A 39 1.67 -5.90 -15.23
N LEU A 40 1.50 -7.21 -15.01
CA LEU A 40 2.37 -7.98 -14.12
C LEU A 40 3.83 -7.97 -14.58
N LYS A 41 4.07 -8.06 -15.89
CA LYS A 41 5.41 -7.97 -16.47
C LYS A 41 6.05 -6.60 -16.24
N GLN A 42 5.28 -5.51 -16.28
CA GLN A 42 5.79 -4.17 -16.00
C GLN A 42 6.13 -4.01 -14.51
N VAL A 43 5.22 -4.41 -13.63
CA VAL A 43 5.40 -4.31 -12.19
C VAL A 43 6.56 -5.18 -11.68
N SER A 44 6.81 -6.33 -12.31
CA SER A 44 7.93 -7.22 -11.92
C SER A 44 9.32 -6.66 -12.22
N LYS A 45 9.45 -5.65 -13.08
CA LYS A 45 10.74 -5.02 -13.41
C LYS A 45 11.27 -4.10 -12.32
N VAL A 46 10.41 -3.60 -11.45
CA VAL A 46 10.80 -2.66 -10.40
C VAL A 46 11.32 -3.46 -9.21
N PRO A 47 12.59 -3.23 -8.78
CA PRO A 47 13.14 -3.93 -7.62
C PRO A 47 12.44 -3.48 -6.33
N GLY A 48 12.33 -4.40 -5.37
CA GLY A 48 11.83 -4.08 -4.02
C GLY A 48 12.80 -3.19 -3.25
N LEU A 49 12.30 -2.47 -2.25
CA LEU A 49 13.07 -1.58 -1.40
C LEU A 49 13.53 -2.29 -0.12
N THR A 50 14.73 -1.93 0.35
CA THR A 50 15.18 -2.26 1.71
C THR A 50 14.52 -1.34 2.74
N ALA A 51 14.58 -1.71 4.03
CA ALA A 51 14.05 -0.87 5.11
C ALA A 51 14.68 0.54 5.12
N ASP A 52 15.99 0.62 4.91
CA ASP A 52 16.70 1.89 4.87
C ASP A 52 16.26 2.77 3.69
N GLN A 53 16.00 2.16 2.53
CA GLN A 53 15.48 2.87 1.36
C GLN A 53 14.04 3.35 1.57
N GLU A 54 13.20 2.55 2.23
CA GLU A 54 11.84 2.96 2.59
C GLU A 54 11.87 4.19 3.51
N ALA A 55 12.73 4.17 4.55
CA ALA A 55 12.89 5.28 5.49
C ALA A 55 13.44 6.55 4.79
N GLU A 56 14.44 6.40 3.92
CA GLU A 56 14.99 7.53 3.16
C GLU A 56 13.94 8.18 2.25
N LEU A 57 13.12 7.37 1.57
CA LEU A 57 12.03 7.87 0.74
C LEU A 57 10.96 8.57 1.58
N ALA A 58 10.59 8.00 2.75
CA ALA A 58 9.62 8.60 3.65
C ALA A 58 10.05 10.00 4.13
N GLN A 59 11.32 10.17 4.53
CA GLN A 59 11.86 11.47 4.92
C GLN A 59 11.83 12.49 3.78
N ARG A 60 12.14 12.07 2.55
CA ARG A 60 12.05 12.94 1.37
C ARG A 60 10.61 13.35 1.07
N ILE A 61 9.65 12.45 1.24
CA ILE A 61 8.23 12.71 1.06
C ILE A 61 7.76 13.73 2.10
N GLU A 62 8.10 13.53 3.38
CA GLU A 62 7.75 14.46 4.45
C GLU A 62 8.32 15.86 4.22
N ALA A 63 9.59 15.96 3.86
CA ALA A 63 10.24 17.23 3.51
C ALA A 63 9.56 17.92 2.34
N GLY A 64 9.16 17.18 1.30
CA GLY A 64 8.43 17.68 0.14
C GLY A 64 7.06 18.23 0.51
N LEU A 65 6.27 17.49 1.30
CA LEU A 65 4.96 17.91 1.80
C LEU A 65 5.06 19.17 2.68
N ALA A 66 6.11 19.28 3.50
CA ALA A 66 6.36 20.47 4.29
C ALA A 66 6.70 21.69 3.39
N ALA A 67 7.45 21.49 2.31
CA ALA A 67 7.76 22.52 1.33
C ALA A 67 6.52 22.97 0.55
N GLU A 68 5.68 22.02 0.09
CA GLU A 68 4.40 22.33 -0.58
C GLU A 68 3.48 23.19 0.31
N ARG A 69 3.36 22.82 1.61
CA ARG A 69 2.57 23.61 2.57
C ARG A 69 3.08 25.04 2.71
N LYS A 70 4.39 25.24 2.87
CA LYS A 70 4.99 26.59 2.97
C LYS A 70 4.77 27.41 1.70
N LEU A 71 4.86 26.78 0.52
CA LEU A 71 4.57 27.44 -0.75
C LEU A 71 3.10 27.86 -0.87
N ALA A 72 2.18 27.03 -0.35
CA ALA A 72 0.73 27.28 -0.38
C ALA A 72 0.30 28.37 0.62
N GLU A 73 0.96 28.49 1.78
CA GLU A 73 0.68 29.51 2.80
C GLU A 73 0.95 30.93 2.30
N GLY A 74 1.71 31.08 1.21
CA GLY A 74 1.94 32.36 0.54
C GLY A 74 2.75 33.35 1.36
N ASP A 75 3.53 32.90 2.33
CA ASP A 75 4.43 33.71 3.14
C ASP A 75 5.35 34.54 2.27
N ARG A 76 5.90 35.63 2.85
CA ARG A 76 6.87 36.51 2.19
C ARG A 76 8.19 35.81 1.96
N LEU A 77 8.17 34.87 1.01
CA LEU A 77 9.35 34.10 0.60
C LEU A 77 10.23 34.96 -0.31
N THR A 78 11.52 34.94 -0.08
CA THR A 78 12.49 35.45 -1.04
C THR A 78 12.51 34.59 -2.29
N ALA A 79 13.03 35.09 -3.38
CA ALA A 79 13.16 34.35 -4.63
C ALA A 79 14.01 33.05 -4.44
N SER A 80 15.05 33.11 -3.60
CA SER A 80 15.88 31.93 -3.29
C SER A 80 15.12 30.90 -2.48
N GLU A 81 14.44 31.30 -1.41
CA GLU A 81 13.64 30.39 -0.57
C GLU A 81 12.55 29.69 -1.39
N ARG A 82 11.91 30.40 -2.31
CA ARG A 82 10.92 29.80 -3.21
C ARG A 82 11.50 28.70 -4.07
N VAL A 83 12.65 28.97 -4.71
CA VAL A 83 13.35 27.97 -5.55
C VAL A 83 13.75 26.74 -4.74
N ASP A 84 14.26 26.93 -3.52
CA ASP A 84 14.67 25.83 -2.65
C ASP A 84 13.45 24.97 -2.22
N LEU A 85 12.32 25.62 -1.92
CA LEU A 85 11.08 24.92 -1.57
C LEU A 85 10.47 24.19 -2.78
N GLU A 86 10.46 24.80 -3.96
CA GLU A 86 9.99 24.16 -5.20
C GLU A 86 10.83 22.91 -5.52
N TRP A 87 12.15 23.01 -5.36
CA TRP A 87 13.04 21.85 -5.52
C TRP A 87 12.75 20.74 -4.51
N ALA A 88 12.59 21.10 -3.24
CA ALA A 88 12.25 20.12 -2.18
C ALA A 88 10.90 19.43 -2.43
N ALA A 89 9.89 20.18 -2.87
CA ALA A 89 8.57 19.64 -3.23
C ALA A 89 8.68 18.63 -4.40
N GLU A 90 9.48 18.95 -5.42
CA GLU A 90 9.68 18.05 -6.55
C GLU A 90 10.44 16.78 -6.15
N VAL A 91 11.47 16.88 -5.29
CA VAL A 91 12.18 15.71 -4.75
C VAL A 91 11.22 14.82 -3.96
N GLY A 92 10.34 15.40 -3.14
CA GLY A 92 9.31 14.66 -2.40
C GLY A 92 8.33 13.94 -3.32
N THR A 93 7.88 14.59 -4.39
CA THR A 93 6.98 13.98 -5.38
C THR A 93 7.64 12.79 -6.09
N ARG A 94 8.92 12.92 -6.48
CA ARG A 94 9.68 11.80 -7.08
C ARG A 94 9.85 10.65 -6.09
N ALA A 95 10.15 10.95 -4.82
CA ALA A 95 10.28 9.94 -3.78
C ALA A 95 8.96 9.19 -3.55
N ARG A 96 7.82 9.91 -3.54
CA ARG A 96 6.48 9.31 -3.46
C ARG A 96 6.20 8.37 -4.61
N ASN A 97 6.46 8.78 -5.83
CA ASN A 97 6.26 7.93 -7.01
C ASN A 97 7.14 6.68 -6.96
N HIS A 98 8.40 6.82 -6.57
CA HIS A 98 9.31 5.68 -6.41
C HIS A 98 8.82 4.68 -5.35
N LEU A 99 8.37 5.17 -4.19
CA LEU A 99 7.81 4.32 -3.13
C LEU A 99 6.54 3.59 -3.60
N LEU A 100 5.66 4.27 -4.36
CA LEU A 100 4.48 3.65 -4.97
C LEU A 100 4.88 2.55 -5.96
N GLU A 101 5.72 2.87 -6.93
CA GLU A 101 6.14 1.94 -8.00
C GLU A 101 6.77 0.68 -7.43
N ALA A 102 7.68 0.81 -6.46
CA ALA A 102 8.36 -0.32 -5.83
C ALA A 102 7.39 -1.25 -5.06
N ASN A 103 6.20 -0.74 -4.67
CA ASN A 103 5.21 -1.50 -3.90
C ASN A 103 3.98 -1.95 -4.72
N LEU A 104 3.94 -1.74 -6.04
CA LEU A 104 2.84 -2.24 -6.88
C LEU A 104 2.72 -3.78 -6.83
N ARG A 105 3.84 -4.49 -6.67
CA ARG A 105 3.83 -5.97 -6.50
C ARG A 105 3.07 -6.39 -5.24
N LEU A 106 3.17 -5.61 -4.15
CA LEU A 106 2.42 -5.86 -2.93
C LEU A 106 0.90 -5.75 -3.18
N VAL A 107 0.48 -4.75 -3.95
CA VAL A 107 -0.94 -4.59 -4.33
C VAL A 107 -1.44 -5.82 -5.06
N VAL A 108 -0.70 -6.30 -6.06
CA VAL A 108 -1.05 -7.53 -6.81
C VAL A 108 -1.16 -8.72 -5.87
N ALA A 109 -0.19 -8.93 -4.99
CA ALA A 109 -0.17 -10.07 -4.05
C ALA A 109 -1.39 -10.05 -3.10
N VAL A 110 -1.81 -8.85 -2.67
CA VAL A 110 -3.02 -8.70 -1.83
C VAL A 110 -4.28 -8.88 -2.65
N ALA A 111 -4.41 -8.23 -3.83
CA ALA A 111 -5.60 -8.27 -4.69
C ALA A 111 -5.96 -9.70 -5.12
N ARG A 112 -4.97 -10.53 -5.43
CA ARG A 112 -5.16 -11.96 -5.80
C ARG A 112 -5.93 -12.77 -4.75
N ARG A 113 -5.83 -12.43 -3.47
CA ARG A 113 -6.55 -13.11 -2.39
C ARG A 113 -8.05 -12.79 -2.37
N PHE A 114 -8.47 -11.81 -3.15
CA PHE A 114 -9.86 -11.35 -3.24
C PHE A 114 -10.54 -11.70 -4.57
N THR A 115 -9.84 -12.39 -5.48
CA THR A 115 -10.42 -12.86 -6.74
C THR A 115 -11.61 -13.79 -6.51
N GLY A 116 -12.53 -13.84 -7.45
CA GLY A 116 -13.75 -14.68 -7.36
C GLY A 116 -14.84 -14.12 -6.44
N ARG A 117 -14.72 -12.87 -5.98
CA ARG A 117 -15.69 -12.21 -5.07
C ARG A 117 -16.54 -11.12 -5.75
N GLY A 118 -16.65 -11.14 -7.08
CA GLY A 118 -17.53 -10.24 -7.84
C GLY A 118 -16.80 -9.14 -8.60
N LEU A 119 -15.52 -8.84 -8.32
CA LEU A 119 -14.68 -7.92 -9.07
C LEU A 119 -13.63 -8.65 -9.91
N LEU A 120 -13.30 -8.08 -11.06
CA LEU A 120 -12.18 -8.52 -11.88
C LEU A 120 -10.85 -8.20 -11.19
N LEU A 121 -9.79 -8.97 -11.50
CA LEU A 121 -8.48 -8.76 -10.87
C LEU A 121 -7.93 -7.35 -11.13
N LEU A 122 -8.11 -6.79 -12.31
CA LEU A 122 -7.67 -5.42 -12.62
C LEU A 122 -8.39 -4.38 -11.77
N ASP A 123 -9.71 -4.56 -11.54
CA ASP A 123 -10.48 -3.66 -10.67
C ASP A 123 -10.01 -3.75 -9.22
N LEU A 124 -9.75 -4.97 -8.72
CA LEU A 124 -9.16 -5.19 -7.39
C LEU A 124 -7.78 -4.54 -7.26
N ILE A 125 -6.95 -4.63 -8.29
CA ILE A 125 -5.64 -3.97 -8.34
C ILE A 125 -5.82 -2.44 -8.34
N HIS A 126 -6.77 -1.92 -9.11
CA HIS A 126 -7.06 -0.48 -9.14
C HIS A 126 -7.45 0.04 -7.76
N GLU A 127 -8.41 -0.60 -7.10
CA GLU A 127 -8.81 -0.25 -5.74
C GLU A 127 -7.66 -0.40 -4.74
N GLY A 128 -6.87 -1.46 -4.89
CA GLY A 128 -5.67 -1.67 -4.08
C GLY A 128 -4.63 -0.55 -4.27
N ASN A 129 -4.45 -0.06 -5.49
CA ASN A 129 -3.55 1.08 -5.78
C ASN A 129 -4.03 2.36 -5.10
N LEU A 130 -5.35 2.62 -5.05
CA LEU A 130 -5.90 3.74 -4.29
C LEU A 130 -5.60 3.61 -2.80
N GLY A 131 -5.67 2.39 -2.26
CA GLY A 131 -5.25 2.09 -0.89
C GLY A 131 -3.76 2.34 -0.67
N LEU A 132 -2.90 1.93 -1.62
CA LEU A 132 -1.45 2.16 -1.56
C LEU A 132 -1.11 3.67 -1.59
N ILE A 133 -1.79 4.47 -2.41
CA ILE A 133 -1.60 5.92 -2.46
C ILE A 133 -1.88 6.55 -1.10
N ARG A 134 -3.01 6.20 -0.46
CA ARG A 134 -3.33 6.66 0.89
C ARG A 134 -2.30 6.23 1.93
N ALA A 135 -1.80 5.00 1.82
CA ALA A 135 -0.73 4.53 2.70
C ALA A 135 0.52 5.41 2.60
N VAL A 136 0.94 5.80 1.39
CA VAL A 136 2.11 6.67 1.19
C VAL A 136 1.89 8.07 1.76
N GLU A 137 0.67 8.61 1.64
CA GLU A 137 0.33 9.94 2.15
C GLU A 137 0.33 10.03 3.69
N HIS A 138 0.08 8.90 4.37
CA HIS A 138 -0.07 8.86 5.83
C HIS A 138 1.05 8.07 6.53
N PHE A 139 2.05 7.61 5.77
CA PHE A 139 3.16 6.85 6.34
C PHE A 139 4.10 7.73 7.12
N ASP A 140 4.44 7.29 8.32
CA ASP A 140 5.35 7.92 9.26
C ASP A 140 6.41 6.88 9.67
N ASP A 141 7.64 7.03 9.17
CA ASP A 141 8.74 6.12 9.44
C ASP A 141 9.25 6.20 10.90
N ALA A 142 9.02 7.31 11.59
CA ALA A 142 9.37 7.48 12.99
C ALA A 142 8.67 6.45 13.91
N LYS A 143 7.59 5.85 13.43
CA LYS A 143 6.85 4.80 14.15
C LYS A 143 7.53 3.42 14.12
N GLY A 144 8.59 3.23 13.36
CA GLY A 144 9.41 2.01 13.33
C GLY A 144 8.79 0.80 12.63
N TYR A 145 7.69 0.97 11.90
CA TYR A 145 7.08 -0.11 11.09
C TYR A 145 7.67 -0.14 9.68
N ARG A 146 7.77 -1.34 9.11
CA ARG A 146 8.01 -1.48 7.68
C ARG A 146 6.84 -0.89 6.89
N PHE A 147 7.14 -0.13 5.85
CA PHE A 147 6.11 0.42 4.96
C PHE A 147 5.18 -0.66 4.41
N THR A 148 5.71 -1.82 4.01
CA THR A 148 4.95 -2.96 3.50
C THR A 148 3.87 -3.44 4.46
N THR A 149 4.15 -3.49 5.77
CA THR A 149 3.18 -3.89 6.80
C THR A 149 2.03 -2.89 6.89
N TYR A 150 2.36 -1.60 6.92
CA TYR A 150 1.38 -0.51 6.97
C TYR A 150 0.53 -0.45 5.70
N ALA A 151 1.16 -0.48 4.53
CA ALA A 151 0.49 -0.43 3.24
C ALA A 151 -0.45 -1.62 3.01
N THR A 152 -0.09 -2.82 3.46
CA THR A 152 -0.95 -4.01 3.34
C THR A 152 -2.32 -3.79 3.97
N TRP A 153 -2.39 -3.09 5.11
CA TRP A 153 -3.66 -2.77 5.75
C TRP A 153 -4.52 -1.83 4.88
N TRP A 154 -3.95 -0.74 4.37
CA TRP A 154 -4.66 0.20 3.50
C TRP A 154 -5.15 -0.43 2.21
N ILE A 155 -4.31 -1.23 1.56
CA ILE A 155 -4.65 -1.97 0.34
C ILE A 155 -5.84 -2.90 0.59
N ARG A 156 -5.78 -3.69 1.67
CA ARG A 156 -6.87 -4.61 2.04
C ARG A 156 -8.16 -3.86 2.34
N GLN A 157 -8.09 -2.76 3.06
CA GLN A 157 -9.23 -1.93 3.40
C GLN A 157 -9.91 -1.36 2.15
N ALA A 158 -9.13 -0.82 1.21
CA ALA A 158 -9.65 -0.28 -0.03
C ALA A 158 -10.37 -1.35 -0.87
N ILE A 159 -9.75 -2.52 -1.06
CA ILE A 159 -10.34 -3.64 -1.78
C ILE A 159 -11.63 -4.13 -1.09
N THR A 160 -11.63 -4.28 0.22
CA THR A 160 -12.81 -4.74 0.97
C THR A 160 -13.96 -3.75 0.84
N ARG A 161 -13.69 -2.44 0.91
CA ARG A 161 -14.68 -1.38 0.70
C ARG A 161 -15.29 -1.45 -0.70
N ALA A 162 -14.46 -1.63 -1.74
CA ALA A 162 -14.94 -1.75 -3.12
C ALA A 162 -15.85 -2.96 -3.31
N LEU A 163 -15.49 -4.11 -2.74
CA LEU A 163 -16.32 -5.32 -2.76
C LEU A 163 -17.66 -5.14 -2.04
N ALA A 164 -17.67 -4.46 -0.88
CA ALA A 164 -18.90 -4.16 -0.15
C ALA A 164 -19.81 -3.19 -0.90
N GLY A 165 -19.25 -2.23 -1.63
CA GLY A 165 -20.02 -1.28 -2.45
C GLY A 165 -20.70 -1.90 -3.66
N GLN A 166 -20.30 -3.11 -4.08
CA GLN A 166 -20.93 -3.86 -5.17
C GLN A 166 -22.03 -4.82 -4.72
N GLN A 167 -22.14 -5.12 -3.44
CA GLN A 167 -23.25 -5.91 -2.93
C GLN A 167 -24.53 -5.05 -2.95
N PRO A 168 -25.64 -5.56 -3.54
CA PRO A 168 -26.92 -4.85 -3.46
C PRO A 168 -27.25 -4.57 -1.98
N ALA A 169 -27.86 -3.42 -1.72
CA ALA A 169 -28.07 -2.80 -0.40
C ALA A 169 -28.99 -3.61 0.57
N GLU A 170 -28.81 -4.93 0.65
CA GLU A 170 -29.50 -5.78 1.63
C GLU A 170 -28.69 -5.98 2.93
N ALA A 171 -27.43 -5.50 2.98
CA ALA A 171 -26.66 -5.46 4.21
C ALA A 171 -27.06 -4.25 5.05
N GLY A 172 -27.57 -4.50 6.25
CA GLY A 172 -28.02 -3.47 7.18
C GLY A 172 -26.91 -2.48 7.59
N PRO A 173 -27.26 -1.39 8.29
CA PRO A 173 -26.35 -0.29 8.61
C PRO A 173 -25.14 -0.68 9.50
N ALA A 174 -25.10 -1.91 10.01
CA ALA A 174 -24.01 -2.41 10.85
C ALA A 174 -22.76 -2.85 10.06
N ASP A 175 -22.84 -3.00 8.73
CA ASP A 175 -21.78 -3.54 7.86
C ASP A 175 -21.10 -2.46 6.99
N ARG A 176 -21.26 -1.18 7.34
CA ARG A 176 -20.49 -0.13 6.67
C ARG A 176 -19.01 -0.30 7.03
N PRO A 177 -18.15 -0.50 6.04
CA PRO A 177 -16.70 -0.46 6.30
C PRO A 177 -16.36 0.89 6.93
N ALA A 178 -15.57 0.83 8.02
CA ALA A 178 -15.15 2.01 8.74
C ALA A 178 -14.49 3.02 7.81
N ASP A 179 -14.81 4.30 8.01
CA ASP A 179 -14.17 5.38 7.27
C ASP A 179 -12.67 5.41 7.64
N PRO A 180 -11.75 5.30 6.67
CA PRO A 180 -10.31 5.34 6.98
C PRO A 180 -9.86 6.70 7.52
N GLU A 181 -10.68 7.74 7.38
CA GLU A 181 -10.43 9.07 7.96
C GLU A 181 -11.05 9.24 9.36
N ASP A 182 -11.84 8.28 9.84
CA ASP A 182 -12.32 8.28 11.21
C ASP A 182 -11.21 7.78 12.16
N PRO A 183 -10.57 8.65 12.95
CA PRO A 183 -9.48 8.27 13.85
C PRO A 183 -9.91 7.27 14.93
N ASN A 184 -11.21 7.04 15.09
CA ASN A 184 -11.81 6.17 16.12
C ASN A 184 -12.64 5.03 15.53
N GLY A 185 -12.66 4.87 14.20
CA GLY A 185 -13.43 3.84 13.51
C GLY A 185 -12.85 2.44 13.73
N PRO A 186 -13.67 1.37 13.75
CA PRO A 186 -13.26 -0.02 13.98
C PRO A 186 -12.40 -0.61 12.84
N GLY A 187 -11.77 0.20 12.03
CA GLY A 187 -10.89 -0.18 10.91
C GLY A 187 -9.63 0.64 10.82
N ASN A 188 -9.41 1.57 11.73
CA ASN A 188 -8.21 2.40 11.74
C ASN A 188 -6.99 1.55 12.12
N PRO A 189 -5.80 1.76 11.50
CA PRO A 189 -4.58 1.11 11.97
C PRO A 189 -4.39 1.41 13.45
N PRO A 190 -3.97 0.46 14.28
CA PRO A 190 -3.78 0.69 15.70
C PRO A 190 -2.90 1.94 15.91
N PRO A 191 -3.22 2.80 16.89
CA PRO A 191 -2.39 3.94 17.21
C PRO A 191 -0.97 3.44 17.44
N ALA A 192 -0.01 4.15 16.88
CA ALA A 192 1.40 3.80 16.96
C ALA A 192 1.81 3.63 18.42
N GLY A 193 2.13 2.41 18.84
CA GLY A 193 2.62 2.13 20.18
C GLY A 193 2.22 0.80 20.81
N GLU A 194 1.20 0.11 20.31
CA GLU A 194 0.88 -1.22 20.84
C GLU A 194 1.31 -2.32 19.85
N PRO A 195 2.27 -3.17 20.24
CA PRO A 195 2.52 -4.40 19.49
C PRO A 195 1.24 -5.26 19.53
N PRO A 196 0.93 -6.04 18.48
CA PRO A 196 -0.21 -6.95 18.51
C PRO A 196 -0.10 -7.82 19.75
N ALA A 197 -1.17 -7.82 20.55
CA ALA A 197 -1.26 -8.68 21.72
C ALA A 197 -0.97 -10.11 21.27
N GLY A 198 0.13 -10.67 21.75
CA GLY A 198 0.48 -12.05 21.53
C GLY A 198 -0.66 -12.97 22.03
N PRO A 199 -0.85 -14.16 21.45
CA PRO A 199 -1.87 -15.08 21.93
C PRO A 199 -1.60 -15.38 23.41
N GLY A 200 -2.59 -15.02 24.24
CA GLY A 200 -2.55 -15.27 25.67
C GLY A 200 -2.30 -16.74 25.97
N ARG A 201 -1.48 -16.99 26.96
CA ARG A 201 -1.18 -18.31 27.51
C ARG A 201 -2.44 -18.99 28.03
#